data_a721af4d0ef9679af43756d26f708ac2
#
_entry.id   a721af4d0ef9679af43756d26f708ac2
#
_cell.length_a   1.000
_cell.length_b   1.000
_cell.length_c   1.000
_cell.angle_alpha   90.00
_cell.angle_beta   90.00
_cell.angle_gamma   90.00
#
_symmetry.space_group_name_H-M   'P 1'
#
loop_
_entity.id
_entity.type
_entity.pdbx_description
1 polymer ?
#
loop_
_entity_poly.entity_id
_entity_poly.type
_entity_poly.pdbx_seq_one_letter_code
_entity_poly.pdbx_strand_id
1 'polypeptide(L)'
;HYVNWYESKHKDARFVRVDSDVIDKLIQKDETLKMSLSEAQQEIMRPVFESQMPKDEKIHYNISFEAMAADAAPVVITQNEFMRRMKEMAAISGGGMSQFYSQMPDNFTIAVNGNNPIVIDILADVEKSYGDKLKTITKKIDAAVAEERRFDEVVKGKKEEELTPEEKSTRE
;
A
#
# COMPACT_ATOMS: atom_id res chain seq x y z
N HIS A 1 27.24 5.82 6.96
CA HIS A 1 28.32 4.81 7.04
C HIS A 1 28.34 4.02 8.35
N TYR A 2 28.19 4.69 9.54
CA TYR A 2 28.25 4.00 10.83
C TYR A 2 27.11 2.98 11.02
N VAL A 3 25.89 3.33 10.67
CA VAL A 3 24.71 2.46 10.77
C VAL A 3 24.92 1.17 9.98
N ASN A 4 25.29 1.28 8.71
CA ASN A 4 25.55 0.10 7.86
C ASN A 4 26.72 -0.76 8.38
N TRP A 5 27.77 -0.12 8.90
CA TRP A 5 28.87 -0.83 9.54
C TRP A 5 28.39 -1.59 10.77
N TYR A 6 27.59 -0.96 11.63
CA TYR A 6 27.05 -1.58 12.83
C TYR A 6 26.16 -2.78 12.50
N GLU A 7 25.21 -2.61 11.57
CA GLU A 7 24.32 -3.70 11.09
C GLU A 7 25.13 -4.87 10.49
N SER A 8 26.27 -4.60 9.84
CA SER A 8 27.13 -5.65 9.28
C SER A 8 27.83 -6.49 10.35
N LYS A 9 28.08 -5.91 11.51
CA LYS A 9 28.73 -6.57 12.66
C LYS A 9 27.71 -7.25 13.59
N HIS A 10 26.50 -6.72 13.68
CA HIS A 10 25.43 -7.19 14.54
C HIS A 10 24.24 -7.60 13.68
N LYS A 11 24.19 -8.87 13.28
CA LYS A 11 23.15 -9.39 12.36
C LYS A 11 21.73 -9.37 12.92
N ASP A 12 21.61 -9.29 14.22
CA ASP A 12 20.40 -9.18 15.02
C ASP A 12 19.94 -7.74 15.23
N ALA A 13 20.76 -6.75 14.88
CA ALA A 13 20.43 -5.33 15.00
C ALA A 13 20.13 -4.73 13.64
N ARG A 14 18.99 -4.04 13.53
CA ARG A 14 18.58 -3.28 12.34
C ARG A 14 18.10 -1.89 12.72
N PHE A 15 18.64 -0.88 12.09
CA PHE A 15 18.19 0.50 12.27
C PHE A 15 17.14 0.84 11.21
N VAL A 16 15.99 1.27 11.65
CA VAL A 16 14.89 1.70 10.79
C VAL A 16 14.43 3.08 11.22
N ARG A 17 14.12 3.95 10.28
CA ARG A 17 13.53 5.24 10.60
C ARG A 17 12.09 5.07 11.07
N VAL A 18 11.68 5.97 11.97
CA VAL A 18 10.32 5.95 12.55
C VAL A 18 9.22 6.23 11.50
N ASP A 19 9.58 6.89 10.41
CA ASP A 19 8.72 7.24 9.28
C ASP A 19 8.81 6.26 8.09
N SER A 20 9.43 5.08 8.29
CA SER A 20 9.57 4.09 7.23
C SER A 20 8.39 3.12 7.20
N ASP A 21 8.03 2.64 6.01
CA ASP A 21 6.96 1.66 5.75
C ASP A 21 7.18 0.29 6.42
N VAL A 22 8.38 0.05 6.97
CA VAL A 22 8.78 -1.23 7.57
C VAL A 22 8.41 -1.31 9.06
N ILE A 23 8.12 -0.19 9.73
CA ILE A 23 7.91 -0.15 11.19
C ILE A 23 6.73 -1.02 11.62
N ASP A 24 5.60 -0.93 10.91
CA ASP A 24 4.41 -1.71 11.26
C ASP A 24 4.60 -3.22 11.08
N LYS A 25 5.60 -3.62 10.26
CA LYS A 25 5.97 -5.02 10.04
C LYS A 25 7.02 -5.54 11.02
N LEU A 26 7.73 -4.64 11.72
CA LEU A 26 8.76 -5.00 12.70
C LEU A 26 8.17 -5.25 14.09
N ILE A 27 7.06 -4.61 14.41
CA ILE A 27 6.32 -4.86 15.65
C ILE A 27 5.27 -5.91 15.31
N GLN A 28 5.54 -7.17 15.62
CA GLN A 28 4.52 -8.21 15.60
C GLN A 28 3.46 -7.83 16.63
N LYS A 29 2.33 -7.32 16.15
CA LYS A 29 1.15 -7.15 16.99
C LYS A 29 0.54 -8.53 17.18
N ASP A 30 0.47 -8.99 18.41
CA ASP A 30 -0.15 -10.29 18.78
C ASP A 30 -1.67 -10.34 18.45
N GLU A 31 -2.27 -9.23 18.05
CA GLU A 31 -3.67 -9.13 17.65
C GLU A 31 -3.77 -8.70 16.19
N THR A 32 -4.26 -9.58 15.34
CA THR A 32 -4.71 -9.23 13.99
C THR A 32 -6.01 -8.43 14.10
N LEU A 33 -5.88 -7.10 14.03
CA LEU A 33 -7.03 -6.21 13.99
C LEU A 33 -7.81 -6.48 12.70
N LYS A 34 -9.13 -6.64 12.83
CA LYS A 34 -10.00 -6.78 11.67
C LYS A 34 -10.24 -5.42 11.03
N MET A 35 -10.19 -5.39 9.72
CA MET A 35 -10.56 -4.22 8.94
C MET A 35 -12.07 -3.96 9.05
N SER A 36 -12.46 -2.72 9.37
CA SER A 36 -13.87 -2.31 9.43
C SER A 36 -14.46 -2.05 8.04
N LEU A 37 -13.63 -1.70 7.06
CA LEU A 37 -14.05 -1.46 5.69
C LEU A 37 -13.98 -2.73 4.85
N SER A 38 -15.03 -3.02 4.09
CA SER A 38 -14.99 -4.05 3.04
C SER A 38 -14.08 -3.63 1.88
N GLU A 39 -13.63 -4.58 1.06
CA GLU A 39 -12.82 -4.30 -0.13
C GLU A 39 -13.51 -3.32 -1.08
N ALA A 40 -14.81 -3.48 -1.30
CA ALA A 40 -15.61 -2.57 -2.12
C ALA A 40 -15.63 -1.14 -1.54
N GLN A 41 -15.73 -0.99 -0.22
CA GLN A 41 -15.67 0.32 0.44
C GLN A 41 -14.27 0.96 0.33
N GLN A 42 -13.21 0.16 0.42
CA GLN A 42 -11.84 0.64 0.19
C GLN A 42 -11.66 1.17 -1.23
N GLU A 43 -12.16 0.46 -2.24
CA GLU A 43 -12.08 0.90 -3.64
C GLU A 43 -12.91 2.18 -3.92
N ILE A 44 -14.06 2.33 -3.27
CA ILE A 44 -14.86 3.56 -3.32
C ILE A 44 -14.13 4.74 -2.67
N MET A 45 -13.41 4.48 -1.57
CA MET A 45 -12.68 5.51 -0.83
C MET A 45 -11.34 5.90 -1.46
N ARG A 46 -10.73 5.01 -2.24
CA ARG A 46 -9.43 5.25 -2.88
C ARG A 46 -9.39 6.56 -3.69
N PRO A 47 -10.31 6.84 -4.64
CA PRO A 47 -10.32 8.08 -5.39
C PRO A 47 -10.52 9.33 -4.53
N VAL A 48 -11.20 9.22 -3.39
CA VAL A 48 -11.37 10.33 -2.44
C VAL A 48 -10.02 10.80 -1.93
N PHE A 49 -9.18 9.88 -1.48
CA PHE A 49 -7.83 10.19 -1.01
C PHE A 49 -6.89 10.59 -2.16
N GLU A 50 -6.96 9.90 -3.30
CA GLU A 50 -6.16 10.24 -4.49
C GLU A 50 -6.40 11.66 -4.96
N SER A 51 -7.66 12.13 -4.92
CA SER A 51 -8.01 13.48 -5.35
C SER A 51 -7.41 14.59 -4.50
N GLN A 52 -7.02 14.28 -3.27
CA GLN A 52 -6.40 15.22 -2.33
C GLN A 52 -4.87 15.25 -2.43
N MET A 53 -4.27 14.31 -3.17
CA MET A 53 -2.82 14.25 -3.30
C MET A 53 -2.31 15.33 -4.27
N PRO A 54 -1.18 15.98 -3.95
CA PRO A 54 -0.54 16.91 -4.87
C PRO A 54 -0.18 16.19 -6.18
N LYS A 55 -0.45 16.84 -7.31
CA LYS A 55 -0.06 16.32 -8.61
C LYS A 55 1.36 16.78 -8.93
N ASP A 56 2.32 15.91 -8.72
CA ASP A 56 3.73 16.11 -9.04
C ASP A 56 4.22 14.91 -9.84
N GLU A 57 4.81 15.13 -11.02
CA GLU A 57 5.35 14.07 -11.88
C GLU A 57 6.52 13.32 -11.23
N LYS A 58 7.16 13.91 -10.23
CA LYS A 58 8.29 13.32 -9.50
C LYS A 58 7.87 12.57 -8.24
N ILE A 59 6.58 12.55 -7.91
CA ILE A 59 6.08 11.92 -6.69
C ILE A 59 4.95 10.96 -7.05
N HIS A 60 5.10 9.70 -6.67
CA HIS A 60 4.06 8.70 -6.77
C HIS A 60 3.49 8.40 -5.38
N TYR A 61 2.17 8.44 -5.27
CA TYR A 61 1.45 8.08 -4.06
C TYR A 61 0.75 6.75 -4.26
N ASN A 62 1.02 5.80 -3.36
CA ASN A 62 0.30 4.54 -3.29
C ASN A 62 -0.62 4.56 -2.07
N ILE A 63 -1.92 4.40 -2.26
CA ILE A 63 -2.89 4.38 -1.17
C ILE A 63 -3.15 2.94 -0.77
N SER A 64 -2.90 2.63 0.49
CA SER A 64 -3.24 1.36 1.13
C SER A 64 -4.24 1.58 2.25
N PHE A 65 -5.15 0.63 2.48
CA PHE A 65 -6.01 0.61 3.65
C PHE A 65 -5.49 -0.44 4.63
N GLU A 66 -5.32 -0.04 5.87
CA GLU A 66 -4.75 -0.89 6.91
C GLU A 66 -5.64 -0.92 8.15
N ALA A 67 -5.69 -2.08 8.80
CA ALA A 67 -6.39 -2.25 10.06
C ALA A 67 -5.47 -1.84 11.21
N MET A 68 -5.58 -0.60 11.65
CA MET A 68 -4.86 -0.06 12.82
C MET A 68 -5.83 0.09 14.01
N ALA A 69 -5.31 0.47 15.18
CA ALA A 69 -6.15 0.80 16.32
C ALA A 69 -7.07 2.00 15.98
N ALA A 70 -8.30 2.01 16.49
CA ALA A 70 -9.29 3.04 16.18
C ALA A 70 -8.85 4.45 16.63
N ASP A 71 -8.04 4.53 17.67
CA ASP A 71 -7.45 5.76 18.23
C ASP A 71 -6.10 6.13 17.57
N ALA A 72 -5.57 5.28 16.71
CA ALA A 72 -4.37 5.61 15.94
C ALA A 72 -4.67 6.68 14.87
N ALA A 73 -3.63 7.25 14.29
CA ALA A 73 -3.77 8.28 13.25
C ALA A 73 -4.66 7.80 12.09
N PRO A 74 -5.55 8.65 11.55
CA PRO A 74 -6.42 8.29 10.43
C PRO A 74 -5.65 8.02 9.15
N VAL A 75 -4.51 8.68 8.97
CA VAL A 75 -3.63 8.51 7.81
C VAL A 75 -2.18 8.57 8.27
N VAL A 76 -1.36 7.66 7.78
CA VAL A 76 0.09 7.63 7.99
C VAL A 76 0.78 7.67 6.64
N ILE A 77 1.72 8.57 6.47
CA ILE A 77 2.52 8.69 5.24
C ILE A 77 3.89 8.09 5.50
N THR A 78 4.26 7.11 4.71
CA THR A 78 5.56 6.44 4.80
C THR A 78 6.29 6.48 3.46
N GLN A 79 7.61 6.32 3.49
CA GLN A 79 8.45 6.23 2.31
C GLN A 79 9.22 4.93 2.32
N ASN A 80 9.35 4.29 1.17
CA ASN A 80 10.11 3.05 1.06
C ASN A 80 11.58 3.25 1.47
N GLU A 81 11.99 2.57 2.54
CA GLU A 81 13.30 2.74 3.18
C GLU A 81 14.45 2.38 2.23
N PHE A 82 14.29 1.33 1.43
CA PHE A 82 15.32 0.92 0.49
C PHE A 82 15.59 2.00 -0.56
N MET A 83 14.54 2.52 -1.19
CA MET A 83 14.64 3.56 -2.21
C MET A 83 15.23 4.85 -1.64
N ARG A 84 14.80 5.23 -0.44
CA ARG A 84 15.32 6.38 0.28
C ARG A 84 16.83 6.25 0.53
N ARG A 85 17.28 5.10 1.09
CA ARG A 85 18.71 4.84 1.33
C ARG A 85 19.52 4.83 0.04
N MET A 86 18.99 4.27 -1.04
CA MET A 86 19.67 4.25 -2.34
C MET A 86 19.87 5.67 -2.88
N LYS A 87 18.85 6.54 -2.80
CA LYS A 87 18.97 7.95 -3.21
C LYS A 87 19.98 8.71 -2.35
N GLU A 88 19.95 8.54 -1.04
CA GLU A 88 20.90 9.19 -0.13
C GLU A 88 22.36 8.73 -0.41
N MET A 89 22.57 7.43 -0.61
CA MET A 89 23.90 6.91 -0.96
C MET A 89 24.36 7.45 -2.32
N ALA A 90 23.49 7.51 -3.31
CA ALA A 90 23.79 8.05 -4.62
C ALA A 90 24.18 9.53 -4.54
N ALA A 91 23.48 10.33 -3.74
CA ALA A 91 23.79 11.75 -3.52
C ALA A 91 25.20 11.96 -2.90
N ILE A 92 25.66 11.04 -2.05
CA ILE A 92 26.96 11.12 -1.38
C ILE A 92 28.09 10.59 -2.28
N SER A 93 27.84 9.53 -3.08
CA SER A 93 28.87 8.80 -3.82
C SER A 93 29.39 9.51 -5.06
N GLY A 94 28.61 10.41 -5.67
CA GLY A 94 28.98 11.17 -6.87
C GLY A 94 29.42 10.28 -8.03
N GLY A 95 28.56 9.98 -8.99
CA GLY A 95 28.90 9.15 -10.14
C GLY A 95 27.66 8.93 -11.04
N GLY A 96 27.81 8.19 -12.14
CA GLY A 96 26.69 7.95 -13.08
C GLY A 96 25.43 7.34 -12.41
N MET A 97 25.59 6.51 -11.39
CA MET A 97 24.50 5.97 -10.57
C MET A 97 23.76 7.07 -9.79
N SER A 98 24.46 8.12 -9.34
CA SER A 98 23.84 9.25 -8.65
C SER A 98 22.82 9.96 -9.52
N GLN A 99 23.14 10.19 -10.78
CA GLN A 99 22.24 10.84 -11.72
C GLN A 99 20.99 9.99 -12.00
N PHE A 100 21.14 8.67 -12.10
CA PHE A 100 20.01 7.75 -12.31
C PHE A 100 19.05 7.78 -11.12
N TYR A 101 19.53 7.59 -9.89
CA TYR A 101 18.67 7.58 -8.71
C TYR A 101 18.07 8.95 -8.38
N SER A 102 18.74 10.06 -8.70
CA SER A 102 18.20 11.41 -8.49
C SER A 102 17.03 11.74 -9.41
N GLN A 103 16.93 11.08 -10.56
CA GLN A 103 15.83 11.25 -11.52
C GLN A 103 14.63 10.33 -11.24
N MET A 104 14.80 9.31 -10.40
CA MET A 104 13.70 8.42 -10.04
C MET A 104 12.66 9.16 -9.19
N PRO A 105 11.35 8.96 -9.46
CA PRO A 105 10.30 9.56 -8.64
C PRO A 105 10.39 9.08 -7.19
N ASP A 106 9.94 9.92 -6.28
CA ASP A 106 9.74 9.52 -4.89
C ASP A 106 8.43 8.74 -4.76
N ASN A 107 8.48 7.62 -4.06
CA ASN A 107 7.30 6.80 -3.81
C ASN A 107 6.91 6.90 -2.34
N PHE A 108 5.71 7.39 -2.09
CA PHE A 108 5.11 7.44 -0.76
C PHE A 108 3.94 6.49 -0.68
N THR A 109 3.82 5.82 0.46
CA THR A 109 2.64 5.03 0.81
C THR A 109 1.78 5.83 1.77
N ILE A 110 0.52 6.02 1.40
CA ILE A 110 -0.52 6.65 2.21
C ILE A 110 -1.32 5.52 2.86
N ALA A 111 -0.96 5.14 4.06
CA ALA A 111 -1.67 4.12 4.82
C ALA A 111 -2.87 4.77 5.52
N VAL A 112 -4.08 4.43 5.06
CA VAL A 112 -5.35 4.89 5.61
C VAL A 112 -5.84 3.89 6.64
N ASN A 113 -6.06 4.35 7.87
CA ASN A 113 -6.59 3.52 8.94
C ASN A 113 -8.10 3.28 8.77
N GLY A 114 -8.47 2.12 8.26
CA GLY A 114 -9.87 1.75 8.00
C GLY A 114 -10.73 1.58 9.26
N ASN A 115 -10.13 1.58 10.46
CA ASN A 115 -10.83 1.49 11.73
C ASN A 115 -10.98 2.85 12.43
N ASN A 116 -10.37 3.91 11.87
CA ASN A 116 -10.44 5.23 12.49
C ASN A 116 -11.83 5.86 12.28
N PRO A 117 -12.47 6.44 13.33
CA PRO A 117 -13.80 7.03 13.23
C PRO A 117 -13.92 8.09 12.13
N ILE A 118 -12.90 8.93 11.94
CA ILE A 118 -12.91 9.98 10.91
C ILE A 118 -13.02 9.36 9.51
N VAL A 119 -12.31 8.27 9.26
CA VAL A 119 -12.34 7.57 7.95
C VAL A 119 -13.72 6.92 7.74
N ILE A 120 -14.31 6.37 8.79
CA ILE A 120 -15.68 5.78 8.76
C ILE A 120 -16.71 6.88 8.51
N ASP A 121 -16.59 8.05 9.13
CA ASP A 121 -17.48 9.19 8.91
C ASP A 121 -17.40 9.72 7.47
N ILE A 122 -16.18 9.81 6.90
CA ILE A 122 -15.99 10.17 5.48
C ILE A 122 -16.71 9.17 4.58
N LEU A 123 -16.57 7.86 4.83
CA LEU A 123 -17.28 6.83 4.08
C LEU A 123 -18.80 7.02 4.17
N ALA A 124 -19.32 7.26 5.37
CA ALA A 124 -20.77 7.50 5.57
C ALA A 124 -21.26 8.71 4.79
N ASP A 125 -20.49 9.79 4.73
CA ASP A 125 -20.82 10.99 3.94
C ASP A 125 -20.78 10.71 2.43
N VAL A 126 -19.80 9.92 1.96
CA VAL A 126 -19.73 9.47 0.57
C VAL A 126 -20.92 8.59 0.20
N GLU A 127 -21.25 7.61 1.03
CA GLU A 127 -22.42 6.73 0.83
C GLU A 127 -23.73 7.52 0.83
N LYS A 128 -23.90 8.51 1.72
CA LYS A 128 -25.05 9.39 1.76
C LYS A 128 -25.17 10.28 0.53
N SER A 129 -24.04 10.79 0.03
CA SER A 129 -24.01 11.72 -1.11
C SER A 129 -24.26 11.03 -2.45
N TYR A 130 -23.81 9.79 -2.61
CA TYR A 130 -23.86 9.05 -3.86
C TYR A 130 -24.81 7.86 -3.86
N GLY A 131 -25.36 7.46 -2.72
CA GLY A 131 -26.46 6.55 -2.46
C GLY A 131 -26.64 5.37 -3.45
N ASP A 132 -27.67 5.40 -4.30
CA ASP A 132 -28.02 4.27 -5.16
C ASP A 132 -27.00 3.95 -6.27
N LYS A 133 -26.20 4.94 -6.69
CA LYS A 133 -25.13 4.72 -7.68
C LYS A 133 -24.00 3.86 -7.08
N LEU A 134 -23.68 4.11 -5.82
CA LEU A 134 -22.66 3.33 -5.11
C LEU A 134 -23.09 1.88 -4.90
N LYS A 135 -24.33 1.63 -4.52
CA LYS A 135 -24.85 0.26 -4.35
C LYS A 135 -24.67 -0.62 -5.60
N THR A 136 -24.85 -0.01 -6.77
CA THR A 136 -24.68 -0.72 -8.05
C THR A 136 -23.20 -1.00 -8.33
N ILE A 137 -22.33 -0.03 -8.03
CA ILE A 137 -20.86 -0.15 -8.22
C ILE A 137 -20.31 -1.16 -7.21
N THR A 138 -20.69 -1.05 -5.93
CA THR A 138 -20.25 -1.99 -4.87
C THR A 138 -20.57 -3.42 -5.24
N LYS A 139 -21.81 -3.71 -5.69
CA LYS A 139 -22.19 -5.06 -6.14
C LYS A 139 -21.32 -5.57 -7.29
N LYS A 140 -20.92 -4.69 -8.22
CA LYS A 140 -20.03 -5.07 -9.34
C LYS A 140 -18.61 -5.36 -8.85
N ILE A 141 -18.11 -4.54 -7.93
CA ILE A 141 -16.79 -4.74 -7.32
C ILE A 141 -16.77 -6.05 -6.52
N ASP A 142 -17.74 -6.28 -5.66
CA ASP A 142 -17.84 -7.51 -4.86
C ASP A 142 -17.90 -8.76 -5.75
N ALA A 143 -18.63 -8.69 -6.87
CA ALA A 143 -18.71 -9.77 -7.83
C ALA A 143 -17.35 -10.02 -8.52
N ALA A 144 -16.66 -8.96 -8.95
CA ALA A 144 -15.35 -9.05 -9.58
C ALA A 144 -14.28 -9.62 -8.62
N VAL A 145 -14.25 -9.13 -7.38
CA VAL A 145 -13.34 -9.64 -6.33
C VAL A 145 -13.61 -11.11 -6.01
N ALA A 146 -14.89 -11.51 -5.97
CA ALA A 146 -15.24 -12.91 -5.75
C ALA A 146 -14.82 -13.82 -6.92
N GLU A 147 -14.88 -13.31 -8.15
CA GLU A 147 -14.43 -14.01 -9.35
C GLU A 147 -12.90 -14.14 -9.39
N GLU A 148 -12.18 -13.07 -9.09
CA GLU A 148 -10.72 -13.07 -8.96
C GLU A 148 -10.24 -14.09 -7.91
N ARG A 149 -10.85 -14.10 -6.73
CA ARG A 149 -10.51 -15.09 -5.68
C ARG A 149 -10.77 -16.53 -6.12
N ARG A 150 -11.87 -16.78 -6.83
CA ARG A 150 -12.16 -18.12 -7.39
C ARG A 150 -11.11 -18.52 -8.43
N PHE A 151 -10.73 -17.56 -9.26
CA PHE A 151 -9.68 -17.78 -10.27
C PHE A 151 -8.33 -18.10 -9.58
N ASP A 152 -7.95 -17.31 -8.59
CA ASP A 152 -6.73 -17.55 -7.82
C ASP A 152 -6.71 -18.92 -7.12
N GLU A 153 -7.84 -19.35 -6.57
CA GLU A 153 -7.96 -20.69 -5.96
C GLU A 153 -7.81 -21.81 -7.01
N VAL A 154 -8.34 -21.64 -8.20
CA VAL A 154 -8.25 -22.63 -9.30
C VAL A 154 -6.81 -22.69 -9.84
N VAL A 155 -6.13 -21.55 -9.92
CA VAL A 155 -4.77 -21.46 -10.46
C VAL A 155 -3.70 -21.77 -9.41
N LYS A 156 -4.05 -21.69 -8.13
CA LYS A 156 -3.17 -21.95 -7.01
C LYS A 156 -2.67 -23.39 -7.01
N GLY A 157 -1.42 -23.57 -7.38
CA GLY A 157 -0.77 -24.90 -7.48
C GLY A 157 -0.64 -25.44 -8.89
N LYS A 158 -1.21 -24.81 -9.91
CA LYS A 158 -0.94 -25.15 -11.31
C LYS A 158 0.41 -24.57 -11.77
N LYS A 159 1.21 -25.34 -12.47
CA LYS A 159 2.40 -24.85 -13.15
C LYS A 159 1.98 -24.05 -14.39
N GLU A 160 2.79 -23.10 -14.81
CA GLU A 160 2.51 -22.21 -15.94
C GLU A 160 2.23 -22.98 -17.26
N GLU A 161 2.77 -24.19 -17.40
CA GLU A 161 2.56 -25.10 -18.52
C GLU A 161 1.18 -25.79 -18.49
N GLU A 162 0.51 -25.81 -17.34
CA GLU A 162 -0.80 -26.46 -17.13
C GLU A 162 -1.97 -25.46 -17.24
N LEU A 163 -1.68 -24.16 -17.44
CA LEU A 163 -2.67 -23.12 -17.61
C LEU A 163 -3.25 -23.14 -19.02
N THR A 164 -4.57 -23.06 -19.11
CA THR A 164 -5.25 -22.91 -20.40
C THR A 164 -4.98 -21.55 -21.03
N PRO A 165 -5.15 -21.36 -22.36
CA PRO A 165 -4.97 -20.06 -23.02
C PRO A 165 -5.85 -18.95 -22.43
N GLU A 166 -7.06 -19.28 -21.96
CA GLU A 166 -7.98 -18.35 -21.30
C GLU A 166 -7.48 -17.95 -19.90
N GLU A 167 -6.93 -18.90 -19.12
CA GLU A 167 -6.34 -18.65 -17.82
C GLU A 167 -5.06 -17.80 -17.92
N LYS A 168 -4.29 -17.89 -19.01
CA LYS A 168 -3.12 -17.03 -19.26
C LYS A 168 -3.52 -15.61 -19.61
N SER A 169 -4.57 -15.44 -20.41
CA SER A 169 -5.06 -14.11 -20.82
C SER A 169 -5.69 -13.30 -19.67
N THR A 170 -6.17 -13.97 -18.63
CA THR A 170 -6.79 -13.31 -17.46
C THR A 170 -5.74 -12.85 -16.43
N ARG A 171 -4.50 -13.34 -16.55
CA ARG A 171 -3.38 -13.01 -15.64
C ARG A 171 -2.53 -11.80 -16.10
N GLU A 172 -2.68 -11.38 -17.36
CA GLU A 172 -2.09 -10.15 -17.91
C GLU A 172 -2.98 -8.94 -17.62
#